data_6e97be30cd9a5c591b1d16fa6c277bbf
#
_entry.id   6e97be30cd9a5c591b1d16fa6c277bbf
#
_cell.length_a   1.000
_cell.length_b   1.000
_cell.length_c   1.000
_cell.angle_alpha   90.00
_cell.angle_beta   90.00
_cell.angle_gamma   90.00
#
_symmetry.space_group_name_H-M   'P 1'
#
loop_
_entity.id
_entity.type
_entity.pdbx_description
1 polymer ?
#
loop_
_entity_poly.entity_id
_entity_poly.type
_entity_poly.pdbx_seq_one_letter_code
_entity_poly.pdbx_strand_id
1 'polypeptide(L)'
;MEVLVFIVILLIVGLVVLALALVAYFIMTQRKLVSLDEFCKNAMGQIAVQLNSRWDAITGLVKVAAKYAQHESETLVNTINARRVSNIQSAGQINEQQSAIGEVMGRLMAVAESYPQLKADSLYLEAMNGMKQYEENVRMSRMVYNDTATKMNQMVRQWPSSMIASMLHFTEKEYLKVDEEKKSGYPDIDAAFAK
;
A
#
# COMPACT_ATOMS: atom_id res chain seq x y z
N MET A 1 13.14 55.62 -34.87
CA MET A 1 12.36 54.44 -35.39
C MET A 1 13.05 53.15 -35.15
N GLU A 2 14.32 52.99 -35.46
CA GLU A 2 15.07 51.72 -35.32
C GLU A 2 15.16 51.17 -33.86
N VAL A 3 15.36 52.05 -32.87
CA VAL A 3 15.38 51.65 -31.46
C VAL A 3 14.03 51.07 -31.00
N LEU A 4 12.91 51.66 -31.46
CA LEU A 4 11.57 51.17 -31.13
C LEU A 4 11.31 49.78 -31.74
N VAL A 5 11.74 49.59 -33.01
CA VAL A 5 11.65 48.30 -33.71
C VAL A 5 12.46 47.23 -33.00
N PHE A 6 13.69 47.56 -32.57
CA PHE A 6 14.55 46.65 -31.80
C PHE A 6 13.92 46.21 -30.48
N ILE A 7 13.33 47.17 -29.72
CA ILE A 7 12.62 46.86 -28.46
C ILE A 7 11.41 45.94 -28.72
N VAL A 8 10.63 46.20 -29.78
CA VAL A 8 9.47 45.35 -30.13
C VAL A 8 9.92 43.91 -30.47
N ILE A 9 10.97 43.77 -31.27
CA ILE A 9 11.53 42.45 -31.60
C ILE A 9 11.97 41.72 -30.34
N LEU A 10 12.66 42.37 -29.42
CA LEU A 10 13.13 41.80 -28.17
C LEU A 10 11.98 41.34 -27.26
N LEU A 11 10.89 42.12 -27.22
CA LEU A 11 9.65 41.75 -26.49
C LEU A 11 8.98 40.52 -27.12
N ILE A 12 8.89 40.45 -28.44
CA ILE A 12 8.30 39.29 -29.16
C ILE A 12 9.13 38.04 -28.89
N VAL A 13 10.46 38.11 -28.99
CA VAL A 13 11.36 36.99 -28.70
C VAL A 13 11.19 36.54 -27.25
N GLY A 14 11.13 37.47 -26.31
CA GLY A 14 10.92 37.16 -24.88
C GLY A 14 9.57 36.45 -24.66
N LEU A 15 8.51 36.88 -25.32
CA LEU A 15 7.17 36.26 -25.24
C LEU A 15 7.16 34.84 -25.83
N VAL A 16 7.85 34.64 -26.95
CA VAL A 16 8.00 33.29 -27.56
C VAL A 16 8.76 32.35 -26.63
N VAL A 17 9.86 32.79 -26.06
CA VAL A 17 10.66 32.00 -25.10
C VAL A 17 9.82 31.64 -23.88
N LEU A 18 9.06 32.60 -23.33
CA LEU A 18 8.15 32.35 -22.20
C LEU A 18 7.07 31.32 -22.58
N ALA A 19 6.46 31.43 -23.73
CA ALA A 19 5.45 30.47 -24.21
C ALA A 19 6.02 29.05 -24.33
N LEU A 20 7.21 28.91 -24.90
CA LEU A 20 7.90 27.62 -25.01
C LEU A 20 8.24 27.03 -23.62
N ALA A 21 8.67 27.87 -22.69
CA ALA A 21 8.95 27.45 -21.31
C ALA A 21 7.69 26.95 -20.60
N LEU A 22 6.55 27.61 -20.78
CA LEU A 22 5.25 27.18 -20.23
C LEU A 22 4.78 25.86 -20.83
N VAL A 23 4.93 25.66 -22.14
CA VAL A 23 4.60 24.39 -22.80
C VAL A 23 5.50 23.27 -22.30
N ALA A 24 6.80 23.50 -22.18
CA ALA A 24 7.75 22.52 -21.64
C ALA A 24 7.39 22.16 -20.20
N TYR A 25 7.10 23.14 -19.35
CA TYR A 25 6.66 22.92 -17.96
C TYR A 25 5.38 22.08 -17.90
N PHE A 26 4.39 22.38 -18.76
CA PHE A 26 3.15 21.59 -18.84
C PHE A 26 3.42 20.13 -19.16
N ILE A 27 4.21 19.85 -20.20
CA ILE A 27 4.55 18.49 -20.64
C ILE A 27 5.30 17.73 -19.53
N MET A 28 6.28 18.38 -18.89
CA MET A 28 7.06 17.75 -17.80
C MET A 28 6.17 17.43 -16.60
N THR A 29 5.28 18.33 -16.22
CA THR A 29 4.33 18.14 -15.10
C THR A 29 3.34 17.03 -15.41
N GLN A 30 2.76 17.01 -16.62
CA GLN A 30 1.87 15.93 -17.06
C GLN A 30 2.55 14.57 -16.98
N ARG A 31 3.76 14.43 -17.55
CA ARG A 31 4.51 13.17 -17.52
C ARG A 31 4.76 12.70 -16.09
N LYS A 32 5.09 13.62 -15.19
CA LYS A 32 5.35 13.29 -13.78
C LYS A 32 4.08 12.85 -13.06
N LEU A 33 2.93 13.51 -13.29
CA LEU A 33 1.64 13.11 -12.72
C LEU A 33 1.23 11.71 -13.20
N VAL A 34 1.31 11.45 -14.52
CA VAL A 34 1.02 10.11 -15.07
C VAL A 34 1.93 9.04 -14.46
N SER A 35 3.23 9.31 -14.37
CA SER A 35 4.20 8.38 -13.78
C SER A 35 3.87 8.07 -12.31
N LEU A 36 3.53 9.08 -11.50
CA LEU A 36 3.16 8.88 -10.10
C LEU A 36 1.86 8.10 -9.96
N ASP A 37 0.87 8.35 -10.82
CA ASP A 37 -0.38 7.60 -10.84
C ASP A 37 -0.15 6.11 -11.14
N GLU A 38 0.68 5.82 -12.15
CA GLU A 38 1.05 4.44 -12.48
C GLU A 38 1.87 3.75 -11.39
N PHE A 39 2.77 4.47 -10.71
CA PHE A 39 3.49 3.93 -9.55
C PHE A 39 2.54 3.62 -8.38
N CYS A 40 1.54 4.47 -8.11
CA CYS A 40 0.52 4.18 -7.10
C CYS A 40 -0.27 2.90 -7.46
N LYS A 41 -0.72 2.78 -8.71
CA LYS A 41 -1.44 1.60 -9.19
C LYS A 41 -0.60 0.32 -9.08
N ASN A 42 0.67 0.40 -9.48
CA ASN A 42 1.60 -0.74 -9.40
C ASN A 42 1.83 -1.17 -7.94
N ALA A 43 2.11 -0.23 -7.04
CA ALA A 43 2.27 -0.53 -5.62
C ALA A 43 1.00 -1.14 -5.01
N MET A 44 -0.19 -0.64 -5.38
CA MET A 44 -1.47 -1.22 -4.99
C MET A 44 -1.62 -2.67 -5.48
N GLY A 45 -1.25 -2.94 -6.74
CA GLY A 45 -1.25 -4.28 -7.32
C GLY A 45 -0.30 -5.23 -6.57
N GLN A 46 0.89 -4.77 -6.20
CA GLN A 46 1.84 -5.56 -5.40
C GLN A 46 1.26 -5.91 -4.03
N ILE A 47 0.62 -4.96 -3.33
CA ILE A 47 -0.04 -5.23 -2.06
C ILE A 47 -1.14 -6.29 -2.24
N ALA A 48 -1.96 -6.18 -3.27
CA ALA A 48 -3.02 -7.14 -3.55
C ALA A 48 -2.48 -8.56 -3.76
N VAL A 49 -1.38 -8.70 -4.51
CA VAL A 49 -0.70 -9.99 -4.72
C VAL A 49 -0.20 -10.57 -3.39
N GLN A 50 0.44 -9.77 -2.54
CA GLN A 50 0.95 -10.24 -1.26
C GLN A 50 -0.18 -10.63 -0.28
N LEU A 51 -1.29 -9.89 -0.27
CA LEU A 51 -2.47 -10.24 0.54
C LEU A 51 -3.10 -11.54 0.06
N ASN A 52 -3.18 -11.77 -1.25
CA ASN A 52 -3.65 -13.04 -1.79
C ASN A 52 -2.73 -14.20 -1.38
N SER A 53 -1.41 -14.01 -1.44
CA SER A 53 -0.44 -15.01 -0.98
C SER A 53 -0.60 -15.32 0.51
N ARG A 54 -0.90 -14.31 1.35
CA ARG A 54 -1.23 -14.53 2.77
C ARG A 54 -2.50 -15.37 2.94
N TRP A 55 -3.55 -15.11 2.17
CA TRP A 55 -4.77 -15.93 2.19
C TRP A 55 -4.50 -17.38 1.80
N ASP A 56 -3.67 -17.61 0.77
CA ASP A 56 -3.28 -18.96 0.35
C ASP A 56 -2.49 -19.69 1.42
N ALA A 57 -1.56 -18.99 2.08
CA ALA A 57 -0.79 -19.54 3.20
C ALA A 57 -1.68 -19.89 4.40
N ILE A 58 -2.62 -19.01 4.78
CA ILE A 58 -3.61 -19.29 5.84
C ILE A 58 -4.47 -20.48 5.48
N THR A 59 -4.93 -20.58 4.24
CA THR A 59 -5.70 -21.74 3.77
C THR A 59 -4.90 -23.02 3.89
N GLY A 60 -3.59 -22.97 3.58
CA GLY A 60 -2.67 -24.08 3.80
C GLY A 60 -2.56 -24.48 5.27
N LEU A 61 -2.39 -23.50 6.16
CA LEU A 61 -2.33 -23.70 7.62
C LEU A 61 -3.61 -24.35 8.17
N VAL A 62 -4.78 -23.89 7.71
CA VAL A 62 -6.08 -24.47 8.13
C VAL A 62 -6.21 -25.91 7.67
N LYS A 63 -5.71 -26.27 6.47
CA LYS A 63 -5.68 -27.68 6.02
C LYS A 63 -4.77 -28.55 6.88
N VAL A 64 -3.63 -28.04 7.35
CA VAL A 64 -2.78 -28.76 8.30
C VAL A 64 -3.51 -28.90 9.65
N ALA A 65 -4.14 -27.86 10.15
CA ALA A 65 -4.91 -27.88 11.37
C ALA A 65 -6.08 -28.89 11.35
N ALA A 66 -6.69 -29.12 10.18
CA ALA A 66 -7.80 -30.06 10.02
C ALA A 66 -7.42 -31.51 10.39
N LYS A 67 -6.14 -31.86 10.37
CA LYS A 67 -5.67 -33.18 10.82
C LYS A 67 -5.81 -33.38 12.34
N TYR A 68 -5.86 -32.30 13.10
CA TYR A 68 -5.85 -32.28 14.55
C TYR A 68 -7.14 -31.71 15.14
N ALA A 69 -7.80 -30.77 14.43
CA ALA A 69 -8.95 -30.00 14.88
C ALA A 69 -9.92 -29.78 13.72
N GLN A 70 -10.65 -30.85 13.32
CA GLN A 70 -11.49 -30.83 12.11
C GLN A 70 -12.62 -29.80 12.22
N HIS A 71 -13.35 -29.78 13.33
CA HIS A 71 -14.51 -28.91 13.49
C HIS A 71 -14.15 -27.41 13.47
N GLU A 72 -13.07 -27.05 14.20
CA GLU A 72 -12.53 -25.70 14.23
C GLU A 72 -12.03 -25.26 12.85
N SER A 73 -11.43 -26.20 12.09
CA SER A 73 -10.92 -25.94 10.74
C SER A 73 -12.05 -25.69 9.74
N GLU A 74 -13.17 -26.37 9.81
CA GLU A 74 -14.35 -26.11 8.97
C GLU A 74 -14.88 -24.68 9.20
N THR A 75 -14.94 -24.24 10.44
CA THR A 75 -15.35 -22.87 10.79
C THR A 75 -14.37 -21.84 10.18
N LEU A 76 -13.06 -22.10 10.26
CA LEU A 76 -12.03 -21.22 9.67
C LEU A 76 -12.14 -21.17 8.14
N VAL A 77 -12.36 -22.28 7.47
CA VAL A 77 -12.56 -22.31 6.00
C VAL A 77 -13.76 -21.46 5.59
N ASN A 78 -14.88 -21.59 6.31
CA ASN A 78 -16.08 -20.79 6.04
C ASN A 78 -15.81 -19.29 6.24
N THR A 79 -15.04 -18.91 7.26
CA THR A 79 -14.65 -17.53 7.50
C THR A 79 -13.75 -17.00 6.38
N ILE A 80 -12.77 -17.79 5.92
CA ILE A 80 -11.89 -17.42 4.81
C ILE A 80 -12.70 -17.17 3.54
N ASN A 81 -13.61 -18.10 3.18
CA ASN A 81 -14.43 -17.99 1.99
C ASN A 81 -15.35 -16.75 2.02
N ALA A 82 -15.85 -16.38 3.20
CA ALA A 82 -16.71 -15.21 3.38
C ALA A 82 -15.97 -13.88 3.35
N ARG A 83 -14.68 -13.86 3.73
CA ARG A 83 -13.89 -12.63 3.93
C ARG A 83 -12.89 -12.34 2.82
N ARG A 84 -12.44 -13.36 2.08
CA ARG A 84 -11.46 -13.20 1.02
C ARG A 84 -12.05 -12.48 -0.19
N VAL A 85 -11.40 -11.38 -0.63
CA VAL A 85 -11.74 -10.65 -1.84
C VAL A 85 -10.61 -10.82 -2.85
N SER A 86 -10.93 -11.31 -4.05
CA SER A 86 -9.92 -11.61 -5.08
C SER A 86 -9.41 -10.36 -5.82
N ASN A 87 -10.23 -9.31 -5.91
CA ASN A 87 -9.91 -8.11 -6.67
C ASN A 87 -9.91 -6.89 -5.73
N ILE A 88 -8.72 -6.50 -5.28
CA ILE A 88 -8.50 -5.38 -4.38
C ILE A 88 -8.13 -4.16 -5.22
N GLN A 89 -8.96 -3.11 -5.18
CA GLN A 89 -8.82 -1.91 -6.00
C GLN A 89 -8.71 -0.60 -5.20
N SER A 90 -8.95 -0.64 -3.89
CA SER A 90 -8.95 0.56 -3.05
C SER A 90 -8.17 0.38 -1.75
N ALA A 91 -7.72 1.52 -1.18
CA ALA A 91 -7.06 1.55 0.12
C ALA A 91 -7.95 0.99 1.24
N GLY A 92 -9.25 1.28 1.20
CA GLY A 92 -10.22 0.74 2.15
C GLY A 92 -10.28 -0.78 2.11
N GLN A 93 -10.35 -1.38 0.91
CA GLN A 93 -10.34 -2.83 0.73
C GLN A 93 -9.06 -3.49 1.24
N ILE A 94 -7.89 -2.87 1.04
CA ILE A 94 -6.61 -3.36 1.61
C ILE A 94 -6.69 -3.43 3.13
N ASN A 95 -7.16 -2.35 3.77
CA ASN A 95 -7.26 -2.31 5.23
C ASN A 95 -8.26 -3.34 5.76
N GLU A 96 -9.39 -3.54 5.08
CA GLU A 96 -10.39 -4.56 5.42
C GLU A 96 -9.81 -5.98 5.29
N GLN A 97 -9.13 -6.29 4.18
CA GLN A 97 -8.51 -7.60 3.98
C GLN A 97 -7.42 -7.89 5.01
N GLN A 98 -6.63 -6.90 5.38
CA GLN A 98 -5.61 -7.07 6.41
C GLN A 98 -6.23 -7.35 7.78
N SER A 99 -7.30 -6.64 8.14
CA SER A 99 -8.04 -6.89 9.39
C SER A 99 -8.64 -8.29 9.41
N ALA A 100 -9.26 -8.73 8.29
CA ALA A 100 -9.83 -10.07 8.17
C ALA A 100 -8.77 -11.18 8.27
N ILE A 101 -7.60 -10.98 7.67
CA ILE A 101 -6.44 -11.88 7.81
C ILE A 101 -6.00 -11.97 9.28
N GLY A 102 -5.92 -10.83 9.97
CA GLY A 102 -5.56 -10.78 11.40
C GLY A 102 -6.55 -11.55 12.27
N GLU A 103 -7.85 -11.40 12.03
CA GLU A 103 -8.91 -12.13 12.75
C GLU A 103 -8.78 -13.65 12.58
N VAL A 104 -8.63 -14.12 11.32
CA VAL A 104 -8.50 -15.56 11.03
C VAL A 104 -7.22 -16.13 11.62
N MET A 105 -6.11 -15.38 11.54
CA MET A 105 -4.84 -15.79 12.16
C MET A 105 -4.94 -15.89 13.67
N GLY A 106 -5.60 -14.94 14.34
CA GLY A 106 -5.81 -14.99 15.79
C GLY A 106 -6.59 -16.24 16.21
N ARG A 107 -7.65 -16.60 15.47
CA ARG A 107 -8.41 -17.83 15.72
C ARG A 107 -7.60 -19.08 15.46
N LEU A 108 -6.80 -19.12 14.38
CA LEU A 108 -5.91 -20.25 14.08
C LEU A 108 -4.85 -20.45 15.16
N MET A 109 -4.28 -19.36 15.70
CA MET A 109 -3.33 -19.42 16.81
C MET A 109 -3.96 -19.98 18.08
N ALA A 110 -5.21 -19.60 18.41
CA ALA A 110 -5.96 -20.15 19.54
C ALA A 110 -6.21 -21.66 19.38
N VAL A 111 -6.51 -22.12 18.16
CA VAL A 111 -6.60 -23.56 17.85
C VAL A 111 -5.26 -24.24 18.09
N ALA A 112 -4.15 -23.67 17.59
CA ALA A 112 -2.82 -24.25 17.77
C ALA A 112 -2.37 -24.32 19.25
N GLU A 113 -2.84 -23.39 20.08
CA GLU A 113 -2.61 -23.44 21.54
C GLU A 113 -3.36 -24.61 22.19
N SER A 114 -4.56 -24.94 21.70
CA SER A 114 -5.36 -26.07 22.20
C SER A 114 -4.86 -27.44 21.71
N TYR A 115 -4.08 -27.47 20.64
CA TYR A 115 -3.58 -28.70 20.00
C TYR A 115 -2.04 -28.65 19.87
N PRO A 116 -1.27 -29.04 20.92
CA PRO A 116 0.20 -28.95 20.91
C PRO A 116 0.88 -29.70 19.77
N GLN A 117 0.27 -30.78 19.28
CA GLN A 117 0.77 -31.57 18.14
C GLN A 117 0.73 -30.76 16.84
N LEU A 118 -0.30 -29.92 16.63
CA LEU A 118 -0.36 -29.00 15.51
C LEU A 118 0.78 -27.97 15.58
N LYS A 119 1.04 -27.43 16.77
CA LYS A 119 2.10 -26.43 16.97
C LYS A 119 3.50 -27.00 16.70
N ALA A 120 3.70 -28.31 16.87
CA ALA A 120 4.95 -29.03 16.61
C ALA A 120 5.05 -29.57 15.15
N ASP A 121 3.98 -29.49 14.35
CA ASP A 121 3.98 -29.95 12.96
C ASP A 121 4.92 -29.09 12.11
N SER A 122 5.84 -29.71 11.37
CA SER A 122 6.84 -29.02 10.56
C SER A 122 6.22 -28.18 9.45
N LEU A 123 5.13 -28.63 8.82
CA LEU A 123 4.42 -27.90 7.79
C LEU A 123 3.72 -26.65 8.36
N TYR A 124 3.21 -26.75 9.60
CA TYR A 124 2.65 -25.60 10.31
C TYR A 124 3.72 -24.55 10.56
N LEU A 125 4.90 -24.96 11.08
CA LEU A 125 6.01 -24.04 11.36
C LEU A 125 6.56 -23.38 10.09
N GLU A 126 6.71 -24.15 9.01
CA GLU A 126 7.16 -23.62 7.70
C GLU A 126 6.18 -22.58 7.16
N ALA A 127 4.89 -22.88 7.16
CA ALA A 127 3.86 -21.97 6.69
C ALA A 127 3.76 -20.69 7.55
N MET A 128 3.93 -20.81 8.89
CA MET A 128 3.99 -19.66 9.79
C MET A 128 5.20 -18.75 9.51
N ASN A 129 6.34 -19.31 9.14
CA ASN A 129 7.51 -18.54 8.74
C ASN A 129 7.28 -17.82 7.40
N GLY A 130 6.65 -18.49 6.43
CA GLY A 130 6.22 -17.87 5.17
C GLY A 130 5.27 -16.69 5.39
N MET A 131 4.32 -16.82 6.31
CA MET A 131 3.39 -15.75 6.68
C MET A 131 4.10 -14.47 7.15
N LYS A 132 5.15 -14.59 7.95
CA LYS A 132 5.95 -13.43 8.40
C LYS A 132 6.60 -12.69 7.23
N GLN A 133 7.09 -13.44 6.25
CA GLN A 133 7.69 -12.85 5.06
C GLN A 133 6.66 -12.11 4.19
N TYR A 134 5.47 -12.68 3.98
CA TYR A 134 4.39 -11.99 3.27
C TYR A 134 3.93 -10.73 4.01
N GLU A 135 3.85 -10.77 5.34
CA GLU A 135 3.53 -9.58 6.14
C GLU A 135 4.55 -8.46 5.94
N GLU A 136 5.84 -8.79 5.95
CA GLU A 136 6.90 -7.81 5.71
C GLU A 136 6.82 -7.25 4.28
N ASN A 137 6.56 -8.08 3.29
CA ASN A 137 6.38 -7.64 1.91
C ASN A 137 5.18 -6.70 1.76
N VAL A 138 4.05 -6.98 2.43
CA VAL A 138 2.89 -6.06 2.48
C VAL A 138 3.31 -4.73 3.09
N ARG A 139 4.03 -4.76 4.21
CA ARG A 139 4.49 -3.54 4.91
C ARG A 139 5.38 -2.68 3.99
N MET A 140 6.35 -3.30 3.31
CA MET A 140 7.23 -2.61 2.37
C MET A 140 6.45 -2.01 1.19
N SER A 141 5.53 -2.76 0.60
CA SER A 141 4.71 -2.27 -0.51
C SER A 141 3.79 -1.11 -0.09
N ARG A 142 3.27 -1.13 1.15
CA ARG A 142 2.49 -0.01 1.71
C ARG A 142 3.34 1.26 1.90
N MET A 143 4.59 1.12 2.34
CA MET A 143 5.51 2.26 2.42
C MET A 143 5.73 2.88 1.04
N VAL A 144 6.04 2.06 0.03
CA VAL A 144 6.24 2.53 -1.36
C VAL A 144 4.98 3.23 -1.89
N TYR A 145 3.80 2.67 -1.62
CA TYR A 145 2.53 3.30 -2.00
C TYR A 145 2.36 4.67 -1.33
N ASN A 146 2.51 4.74 -0.01
CA ASN A 146 2.30 5.99 0.75
C ASN A 146 3.32 7.08 0.36
N ASP A 147 4.58 6.71 0.10
CA ASP A 147 5.59 7.64 -0.39
C ASP A 147 5.22 8.21 -1.77
N THR A 148 4.72 7.34 -2.65
CA THR A 148 4.29 7.75 -3.98
C THR A 148 3.01 8.60 -3.92
N ALA A 149 2.04 8.22 -3.09
CA ALA A 149 0.82 8.97 -2.83
C ALA A 149 1.15 10.36 -2.27
N THR A 150 2.13 10.47 -1.36
CA THR A 150 2.60 11.76 -0.83
C THR A 150 3.10 12.66 -1.95
N LYS A 151 3.96 12.15 -2.84
CA LYS A 151 4.48 12.92 -3.99
C LYS A 151 3.36 13.32 -4.95
N MET A 152 2.39 12.43 -5.20
CA MET A 152 1.22 12.72 -6.03
C MET A 152 0.37 13.83 -5.39
N ASN A 153 0.04 13.70 -4.11
CA ASN A 153 -0.78 14.66 -3.39
C ASN A 153 -0.10 16.05 -3.30
N GLN A 154 1.23 16.09 -3.15
CA GLN A 154 1.99 17.34 -3.23
C GLN A 154 1.81 18.02 -4.60
N MET A 155 1.92 17.27 -5.70
CA MET A 155 1.74 17.84 -7.04
C MET A 155 0.30 18.31 -7.31
N VAL A 156 -0.69 17.61 -6.76
CA VAL A 156 -2.11 17.99 -6.87
C VAL A 156 -2.42 19.26 -6.06
N ARG A 157 -1.73 19.48 -4.93
CA ARG A 157 -1.98 20.62 -4.02
C ARG A 157 -1.12 21.85 -4.32
N GLN A 158 0.12 21.66 -4.77
CA GLN A 158 1.08 22.77 -4.89
C GLN A 158 0.89 23.53 -6.20
N TRP A 159 0.89 24.86 -6.09
CA TRP A 159 0.96 25.74 -7.27
C TRP A 159 2.40 25.73 -7.82
N PRO A 160 2.63 25.77 -9.14
CA PRO A 160 1.66 25.82 -10.24
C PRO A 160 1.16 24.45 -10.76
N SER A 161 1.70 23.30 -10.27
CA SER A 161 1.33 21.96 -10.75
C SER A 161 -0.14 21.60 -10.48
N SER A 162 -0.76 22.18 -9.44
CA SER A 162 -2.18 21.97 -9.11
C SER A 162 -3.13 22.39 -10.23
N MET A 163 -2.80 23.44 -10.97
CA MET A 163 -3.61 23.86 -12.11
C MET A 163 -3.63 22.80 -13.22
N ILE A 164 -2.46 22.23 -13.51
CA ILE A 164 -2.31 21.18 -14.52
C ILE A 164 -3.00 19.89 -14.05
N ALA A 165 -2.80 19.53 -12.77
CA ALA A 165 -3.44 18.36 -12.17
C ALA A 165 -4.97 18.46 -12.24
N SER A 166 -5.54 19.61 -11.91
CA SER A 166 -6.99 19.86 -12.00
C SER A 166 -7.50 19.78 -13.45
N MET A 167 -6.77 20.36 -14.39
CA MET A 167 -7.12 20.30 -15.82
C MET A 167 -7.12 18.87 -16.37
N LEU A 168 -6.22 18.02 -15.87
CA LEU A 168 -6.08 16.63 -16.28
C LEU A 168 -6.87 15.65 -15.38
N HIS A 169 -7.70 16.16 -14.46
CA HIS A 169 -8.54 15.40 -13.53
C HIS A 169 -7.77 14.45 -12.60
N PHE A 170 -6.52 14.75 -12.27
CA PHE A 170 -5.80 14.05 -11.23
C PHE A 170 -6.30 14.49 -9.85
N THR A 171 -6.60 13.51 -9.00
CA THR A 171 -7.08 13.71 -7.64
C THR A 171 -6.06 13.19 -6.61
N GLU A 172 -6.23 13.62 -5.37
CA GLU A 172 -5.44 13.10 -4.26
C GLU A 172 -5.66 11.60 -4.08
N LYS A 173 -4.59 10.91 -3.70
CA LYS A 173 -4.62 9.50 -3.32
C LYS A 173 -4.83 9.36 -1.82
N GLU A 174 -5.71 8.44 -1.44
CA GLU A 174 -5.92 8.07 -0.04
C GLU A 174 -4.69 7.32 0.49
N TYR A 175 -4.29 7.61 1.71
CA TYR A 175 -3.20 6.89 2.38
C TYR A 175 -3.66 5.55 2.94
N LEU A 176 -2.79 4.56 2.84
CA LEU A 176 -2.96 3.30 3.54
C LEU A 176 -2.63 3.50 5.02
N LYS A 177 -3.50 3.00 5.91
CA LYS A 177 -3.25 3.05 7.35
C LYS A 177 -1.97 2.29 7.69
N VAL A 178 -1.15 2.87 8.54
CA VAL A 178 -0.03 2.16 9.18
C VAL A 178 -0.61 1.47 10.41
N ASP A 179 -0.33 0.17 10.58
CA ASP A 179 -0.78 -0.56 11.76
C ASP A 179 -0.15 0.05 13.01
N GLU A 180 -0.93 0.83 13.76
CA GLU A 180 -0.49 1.40 15.04
C GLU A 180 -0.36 0.34 16.15
N GLU A 181 -0.96 -0.84 15.94
CA GLU A 181 -0.92 -1.94 16.93
C GLU A 181 0.49 -2.42 17.26
N LYS A 182 1.48 -2.22 16.38
CA LYS A 182 2.89 -2.59 16.67
C LYS A 182 3.67 -1.52 17.43
N LYS A 183 3.13 -0.31 17.60
CA LYS A 183 3.77 0.70 18.48
C LYS A 183 3.62 0.36 19.96
N SER A 184 2.59 -0.37 20.35
CA SER A 184 2.35 -0.77 21.74
C SER A 184 3.18 -1.98 22.23
N GLY A 185 3.91 -2.64 21.32
CA GLY A 185 4.71 -3.83 21.62
C GLY A 185 6.20 -3.60 21.91
N TYR A 186 6.69 -2.38 21.78
CA TYR A 186 8.03 -2.05 22.27
C TYR A 186 7.90 -1.78 23.78
N PRO A 187 8.61 -2.53 24.66
CA PRO A 187 8.70 -2.16 26.05
C PRO A 187 9.26 -0.73 26.10
N ASP A 188 8.63 0.10 26.91
CA ASP A 188 9.07 1.48 27.15
C ASP A 188 10.51 1.41 27.71
N ILE A 189 11.47 1.66 26.81
CA ILE A 189 12.90 1.60 27.13
C ILE A 189 13.23 2.64 28.19
N ASP A 190 12.51 3.75 28.24
CA ASP A 190 12.68 4.81 29.22
C ASP A 190 12.26 4.36 30.64
N ALA A 191 11.29 3.45 30.75
CA ALA A 191 10.90 2.85 32.02
C ALA A 191 11.95 1.84 32.57
N ALA A 192 12.78 1.28 31.70
CA ALA A 192 13.83 0.32 32.11
C ALA A 192 15.08 1.02 32.67
N PHE A 193 15.30 2.31 32.35
CA PHE A 193 16.45 3.11 32.84
C PHE A 193 16.09 4.08 33.96
N ALA A 194 14.85 4.09 34.45
CA ALA A 194 14.37 4.96 35.54
C ALA A 194 14.50 4.33 36.94
N LYS A 195 15.53 3.50 37.16
CA LYS A 195 15.87 2.97 38.51
C LYS A 195 17.31 3.29 38.85
#